data_d336af40a31bb65fd33cf1d11f3f85d2
#
_entry.id   d336af40a31bb65fd33cf1d11f3f85d2
#
_cell.length_a   1.000
_cell.length_b   1.000
_cell.length_c   1.000
_cell.angle_alpha   90.00
_cell.angle_beta   90.00
_cell.angle_gamma   90.00
#
_symmetry.space_group_name_H-M   'P 1'
#
loop_
_entity.id
_entity.type
_entity.pdbx_description
1 polymer ?
#
loop_
_entity_poly.entity_id
_entity_poly.type
_entity_poly.pdbx_seq_one_letter_code
_entity_poly.pdbx_strand_id
1 'polypeptide(L)'
;MATITFPVPSTTTSRFAVAATSIPGDPAALLRAAAGPYQAHIAGRLGTPQLQVAREDLGRLRWDPGLVKAPRPEDRQLARAFNDAEQFAVVTAFAPVTDQPRAVQVARAAAYAIAEATGGIAADLVTGHVLPPSAQERTRFVLADRWLGDVLPPFRANGRCTAADPGMDPEGVNGCACVRLRTRGLRRFGLPELQIAGVACPHDLAALNVLRTTARRLLTGHWSWLATGPAVGDRTIPDVLDLTPTDFNDFWGTTRRVPLTPPSPFQVHLSSLTSRLIAFGPPTDFEGTVNDWLWGDPLPLGMHDYQEPAETRLPKAA
;
A
#
# COMPACT_ATOMS: atom_id res chain seq x y z
N MET A 1 -4.91 -12.94 -26.97
CA MET A 1 -4.71 -12.56 -25.56
C MET A 1 -6.03 -12.04 -25.05
N ALA A 2 -6.52 -12.59 -23.95
CA ALA A 2 -7.69 -12.05 -23.30
C ALA A 2 -7.29 -10.74 -22.54
N THR A 3 -8.27 -9.96 -22.17
CA THR A 3 -8.05 -8.64 -21.55
C THR A 3 -9.04 -8.42 -20.41
N ILE A 4 -8.66 -7.59 -19.46
CA ILE A 4 -9.55 -7.07 -18.43
C ILE A 4 -9.71 -5.56 -18.60
N THR A 5 -10.92 -5.07 -18.33
CA THR A 5 -11.24 -3.64 -18.42
C THR A 5 -11.77 -3.13 -17.09
N PHE A 6 -11.35 -1.94 -16.68
CA PHE A 6 -11.82 -1.29 -15.46
C PHE A 6 -11.92 0.23 -15.66
N PRO A 7 -12.88 0.89 -14.99
CA PRO A 7 -13.04 2.33 -15.08
C PRO A 7 -11.93 3.06 -14.29
N VAL A 8 -11.35 4.09 -14.91
CA VAL A 8 -10.41 5.01 -14.28
C VAL A 8 -11.17 6.27 -13.90
N PRO A 9 -11.23 6.63 -12.61
CA PRO A 9 -11.92 7.84 -12.17
C PRO A 9 -11.16 9.09 -12.62
N SER A 10 -11.87 10.16 -12.92
CA SER A 10 -11.27 11.47 -13.25
C SER A 10 -10.52 12.08 -12.07
N THR A 11 -10.99 11.76 -10.85
CA THR A 11 -10.45 12.30 -9.60
C THR A 11 -10.31 11.20 -8.57
N THR A 12 -9.34 11.39 -7.68
CA THR A 12 -9.07 10.47 -6.57
C THR A 12 -9.02 11.23 -5.26
N THR A 13 -9.29 10.53 -4.16
CA THR A 13 -9.29 11.11 -2.82
C THR A 13 -8.25 10.42 -1.95
N SER A 14 -7.51 11.22 -1.18
CA SER A 14 -6.61 10.74 -0.13
C SER A 14 -6.93 11.45 1.17
N ARG A 15 -6.87 10.74 2.29
CA ARG A 15 -7.15 11.29 3.60
C ARG A 15 -6.09 10.84 4.59
N PHE A 16 -5.57 11.81 5.34
CA PHE A 16 -4.66 11.60 6.45
C PHE A 16 -5.24 12.25 7.70
N ALA A 17 -5.03 11.65 8.86
CA ALA A 17 -5.40 12.26 10.12
C ALA A 17 -4.15 12.49 10.96
N VAL A 18 -4.15 13.57 11.71
CA VAL A 18 -3.16 13.87 12.75
C VAL A 18 -3.88 13.89 14.07
N ALA A 19 -3.42 13.04 14.98
CA ALA A 19 -3.91 12.94 16.35
C ALA A 19 -2.95 13.69 17.28
N ALA A 20 -3.45 14.57 18.13
CA ALA A 20 -2.64 15.29 19.10
C ALA A 20 -3.42 15.63 20.35
N THR A 21 -2.72 15.98 21.44
CA THR A 21 -3.33 16.46 22.67
C THR A 21 -4.03 17.82 22.46
N SER A 22 -3.49 18.66 21.59
CA SER A 22 -4.05 19.96 21.25
C SER A 22 -3.85 20.27 19.79
N ILE A 23 -4.95 20.66 19.11
CA ILE A 23 -4.92 21.12 17.72
C ILE A 23 -5.57 22.51 17.66
N PRO A 24 -4.92 23.51 17.04
CA PRO A 24 -5.47 24.84 16.88
C PRO A 24 -6.85 24.82 16.20
N GLY A 25 -7.67 25.82 16.47
CA GLY A 25 -8.98 25.97 15.81
C GLY A 25 -8.86 26.09 14.28
N ASP A 26 -7.78 26.71 13.78
CA ASP A 26 -7.41 26.69 12.35
C ASP A 26 -6.09 25.90 12.17
N PRO A 27 -6.15 24.57 11.97
CA PRO A 27 -4.94 23.79 11.73
C PRO A 27 -4.27 24.11 10.39
N ALA A 28 -4.95 24.77 9.43
CA ALA A 28 -4.36 25.23 8.20
C ALA A 28 -3.33 26.35 8.43
N ALA A 29 -3.43 27.10 9.52
CA ALA A 29 -2.43 28.09 9.89
C ALA A 29 -1.03 27.49 10.11
N LEU A 30 -0.95 26.26 10.64
CA LEU A 30 0.30 25.55 10.82
C LEU A 30 1.02 25.29 9.49
N LEU A 31 0.25 25.02 8.44
CA LEU A 31 0.80 24.74 7.12
C LEU A 31 1.37 25.98 6.41
N ARG A 32 0.88 27.18 6.76
CA ARG A 32 1.41 28.43 6.19
C ARG A 32 2.84 28.72 6.69
N ALA A 33 3.18 28.24 7.88
CA ALA A 33 4.49 28.38 8.49
C ALA A 33 5.41 27.18 8.26
N ALA A 34 4.90 26.07 7.69
CA ALA A 34 5.66 24.86 7.49
C ALA A 34 6.82 25.07 6.51
N ALA A 35 7.89 24.31 6.69
CA ALA A 35 9.02 24.26 5.77
C ALA A 35 9.14 22.89 5.09
N GLY A 36 9.93 22.79 4.03
CA GLY A 36 10.19 21.52 3.38
C GLY A 36 9.97 21.51 1.86
N PRO A 37 10.28 20.39 1.21
CA PRO A 37 10.28 20.30 -0.26
C PRO A 37 8.90 20.47 -0.90
N TYR A 38 7.82 20.30 -0.14
CA TYR A 38 6.46 20.44 -0.61
C TYR A 38 5.78 21.75 -0.24
N GLN A 39 6.49 22.69 0.43
CA GLN A 39 5.93 23.95 0.92
C GLN A 39 5.17 24.73 -0.16
N ALA A 40 5.80 24.95 -1.32
CA ALA A 40 5.17 25.69 -2.42
C ALA A 40 3.90 24.99 -2.95
N HIS A 41 3.91 23.65 -3.00
CA HIS A 41 2.74 22.87 -3.42
C HIS A 41 1.63 22.89 -2.38
N ILE A 42 1.96 22.85 -1.09
CA ILE A 42 1.00 23.00 0.01
C ILE A 42 0.36 24.38 -0.07
N ALA A 43 1.16 25.43 -0.14
CA ALA A 43 0.66 26.81 -0.19
C ALA A 43 -0.26 27.08 -1.40
N GLY A 44 0.10 26.54 -2.56
CA GLY A 44 -0.71 26.72 -3.78
C GLY A 44 -2.02 25.93 -3.81
N ARG A 45 -2.21 24.94 -2.94
CA ARG A 45 -3.41 24.07 -2.90
C ARG A 45 -4.25 24.25 -1.65
N LEU A 46 -3.68 24.79 -0.59
CA LEU A 46 -4.35 24.96 0.71
C LEU A 46 -5.62 25.79 0.59
N GLY A 47 -6.72 25.27 1.13
CA GLY A 47 -8.04 25.90 1.06
C GLY A 47 -8.81 25.63 -0.24
N THR A 48 -8.22 24.91 -1.20
CA THR A 48 -8.91 24.42 -2.39
C THR A 48 -9.35 22.96 -2.20
N PRO A 49 -10.20 22.38 -3.07
CA PRO A 49 -10.51 20.94 -3.02
C PRO A 49 -9.26 20.04 -3.10
N GLN A 50 -8.16 20.53 -3.68
CA GLN A 50 -6.92 19.77 -3.83
C GLN A 50 -6.15 19.61 -2.51
N LEU A 51 -6.40 20.48 -1.50
CA LEU A 51 -5.84 20.32 -0.16
C LEU A 51 -6.70 21.07 0.87
N GLN A 52 -7.49 20.33 1.60
CA GLN A 52 -8.33 20.82 2.69
C GLN A 52 -7.83 20.29 4.01
N VAL A 53 -7.90 21.11 5.04
CA VAL A 53 -7.58 20.72 6.42
C VAL A 53 -8.72 21.15 7.32
N ALA A 54 -9.22 20.21 8.10
CA ALA A 54 -10.31 20.46 9.04
C ALA A 54 -10.03 19.75 10.37
N ARG A 55 -10.51 20.34 11.45
CA ARG A 55 -10.61 19.66 12.73
C ARG A 55 -11.82 18.72 12.69
N GLU A 56 -11.63 17.47 13.08
CA GLU A 56 -12.71 16.47 13.15
C GLU A 56 -12.76 15.82 14.54
N ASP A 57 -13.95 15.42 14.95
CA ASP A 57 -14.15 14.64 16.16
C ASP A 57 -13.90 13.15 15.90
N LEU A 58 -13.42 12.43 16.90
CA LEU A 58 -13.08 11.00 16.82
C LEU A 58 -14.25 10.16 16.26
N GLY A 59 -15.49 10.44 16.64
CA GLY A 59 -16.67 9.70 16.19
C GLY A 59 -16.95 9.80 14.69
N ARG A 60 -16.35 10.75 13.99
CA ARG A 60 -16.46 10.90 12.52
C ARG A 60 -15.29 10.27 11.77
N LEU A 61 -14.21 9.95 12.48
CA LEU A 61 -13.03 9.36 11.89
C LEU A 61 -13.27 7.86 11.64
N ARG A 62 -13.54 7.49 10.38
CA ARG A 62 -13.62 6.09 9.98
C ARG A 62 -12.19 5.56 9.78
N TRP A 63 -11.54 5.21 10.86
CA TRP A 63 -10.23 4.55 10.84
C TRP A 63 -10.32 3.22 11.58
N ASP A 64 -9.87 2.17 10.96
CA ASP A 64 -9.84 0.84 11.54
C ASP A 64 -8.39 0.32 11.57
N PRO A 65 -7.69 0.50 12.70
CA PRO A 65 -6.34 0.00 12.89
C PRO A 65 -6.30 -1.53 13.00
N GLY A 66 -7.43 -2.18 13.23
CA GLY A 66 -7.53 -3.63 13.32
C GLY A 66 -7.33 -4.33 11.98
N LEU A 67 -7.48 -3.60 10.86
CA LEU A 67 -7.22 -4.12 9.53
C LEU A 67 -5.72 -4.19 9.21
N VAL A 68 -4.89 -3.45 9.92
CA VAL A 68 -3.44 -3.49 9.79
C VAL A 68 -2.87 -4.08 11.06
N LYS A 69 -2.45 -5.35 11.00
CA LYS A 69 -1.59 -5.90 12.05
C LYS A 69 -0.26 -5.16 11.94
N ALA A 70 -0.07 -4.20 12.84
CA ALA A 70 1.22 -3.57 12.98
C ALA A 70 2.23 -4.65 13.41
N PRO A 71 3.17 -5.06 12.54
CA PRO A 71 4.06 -6.18 12.84
C PRO A 71 5.05 -5.82 13.94
N ARG A 72 5.26 -4.53 14.19
CA ARG A 72 6.25 -4.02 15.14
C ARG A 72 5.60 -3.51 16.43
N PRO A 73 6.26 -3.71 17.58
CA PRO A 73 5.78 -3.19 18.86
C PRO A 73 5.58 -1.67 18.85
N GLU A 74 6.52 -0.91 18.25
CA GLU A 74 6.47 0.54 18.13
C GLU A 74 5.29 1.02 17.30
N ASP A 75 4.97 0.36 16.18
CA ASP A 75 3.78 0.70 15.37
C ASP A 75 2.49 0.46 16.16
N ARG A 76 2.45 -0.59 17.01
CA ARG A 76 1.31 -0.85 17.90
C ARG A 76 1.17 0.21 18.99
N GLN A 77 2.30 0.68 19.55
CA GLN A 77 2.31 1.76 20.53
C GLN A 77 1.80 3.07 19.92
N LEU A 78 2.30 3.42 18.73
CA LEU A 78 1.85 4.61 18.00
C LEU A 78 0.36 4.52 17.64
N ALA A 79 -0.13 3.34 17.23
CA ALA A 79 -1.55 3.15 16.92
C ALA A 79 -2.44 3.31 18.16
N ARG A 80 -1.99 2.85 19.33
CA ARG A 80 -2.70 3.09 20.61
C ARG A 80 -2.70 4.58 20.93
N ALA A 81 -1.56 5.24 20.92
CA ALA A 81 -1.45 6.67 21.21
C ALA A 81 -2.28 7.52 20.23
N PHE A 82 -2.37 7.10 18.95
CA PHE A 82 -3.27 7.73 17.98
C PHE A 82 -4.75 7.58 18.40
N ASN A 83 -5.18 6.39 18.83
CA ASN A 83 -6.55 6.13 19.23
C ASN A 83 -6.95 6.82 20.55
N ASP A 84 -5.97 6.99 21.44
CA ASP A 84 -6.19 7.60 22.76
C ASP A 84 -6.18 9.14 22.71
N ALA A 85 -5.87 9.73 21.54
CA ALA A 85 -5.82 11.18 21.40
C ALA A 85 -7.22 11.80 21.39
N GLU A 86 -7.32 13.01 21.93
CA GLU A 86 -8.61 13.73 22.07
C GLU A 86 -8.97 14.56 20.85
N GLN A 87 -7.98 15.01 20.07
CA GLN A 87 -8.20 15.95 18.98
C GLN A 87 -7.56 15.45 17.68
N PHE A 88 -8.26 15.71 16.60
CA PHE A 88 -7.85 15.28 15.28
C PHE A 88 -7.92 16.42 14.26
N ALA A 89 -6.87 16.55 13.44
CA ALA A 89 -6.91 17.30 12.19
C ALA A 89 -6.91 16.32 11.03
N VAL A 90 -7.81 16.51 10.07
CA VAL A 90 -7.88 15.68 8.87
C VAL A 90 -7.45 16.49 7.66
N VAL A 91 -6.45 15.97 6.97
CA VAL A 91 -5.98 16.47 5.69
C VAL A 91 -6.64 15.65 4.59
N THR A 92 -7.40 16.30 3.74
CA THR A 92 -8.07 15.69 2.59
C THR A 92 -7.56 16.30 1.29
N ALA A 93 -7.16 15.46 0.35
CA ALA A 93 -6.84 15.87 -1.02
C ALA A 93 -7.81 15.20 -1.99
N PHE A 94 -8.46 16.02 -2.80
CA PHE A 94 -9.29 15.60 -3.92
C PHE A 94 -8.68 16.17 -5.20
N ALA A 95 -8.06 15.30 -5.99
CA ALA A 95 -7.23 15.74 -7.10
C ALA A 95 -7.46 14.92 -8.37
N PRO A 96 -7.18 15.48 -9.56
CA PRO A 96 -7.16 14.72 -10.80
C PRO A 96 -6.26 13.48 -10.69
N VAL A 97 -6.69 12.37 -11.27
CA VAL A 97 -5.89 11.14 -11.28
C VAL A 97 -4.55 11.34 -11.97
N THR A 98 -4.46 12.26 -12.93
CA THR A 98 -3.23 12.63 -13.64
C THR A 98 -2.22 13.40 -12.79
N ASP A 99 -2.64 13.93 -11.63
CA ASP A 99 -1.73 14.60 -10.70
C ASP A 99 -1.12 13.62 -9.66
N GLN A 100 -1.43 12.33 -9.78
CA GLN A 100 -0.82 11.32 -8.92
C GLN A 100 0.57 10.88 -9.45
N PRO A 101 1.53 10.60 -8.55
CA PRO A 101 1.44 10.53 -7.09
C PRO A 101 1.63 11.86 -6.35
N ARG A 102 1.86 12.97 -7.06
CA ARG A 102 2.19 14.27 -6.44
C ARG A 102 1.10 14.74 -5.46
N ALA A 103 -0.17 14.62 -5.82
CA ALA A 103 -1.27 15.09 -4.97
C ALA A 103 -1.29 14.38 -3.61
N VAL A 104 -1.09 13.06 -3.59
CA VAL A 104 -1.07 12.31 -2.34
C VAL A 104 0.18 12.59 -1.51
N GLN A 105 1.33 12.82 -2.15
CA GLN A 105 2.56 13.21 -1.45
C GLN A 105 2.42 14.60 -0.79
N VAL A 106 1.80 15.57 -1.46
CA VAL A 106 1.50 16.89 -0.89
C VAL A 106 0.59 16.78 0.33
N ALA A 107 -0.45 15.93 0.26
CA ALA A 107 -1.35 15.72 1.39
C ALA A 107 -0.65 15.04 2.59
N ARG A 108 0.21 14.06 2.34
CA ARG A 108 1.00 13.42 3.40
C ARG A 108 2.03 14.37 4.00
N ALA A 109 2.70 15.18 3.16
CA ALA A 109 3.61 16.21 3.63
C ALA A 109 2.90 17.24 4.54
N ALA A 110 1.67 17.63 4.20
CA ALA A 110 0.86 18.49 5.05
C ALA A 110 0.51 17.82 6.39
N ALA A 111 0.17 16.52 6.38
CA ALA A 111 -0.08 15.77 7.61
C ALA A 111 1.17 15.69 8.50
N TYR A 112 2.35 15.44 7.91
CA TYR A 112 3.61 15.46 8.65
C TYR A 112 3.91 16.84 9.28
N ALA A 113 3.69 17.91 8.52
CA ALA A 113 3.92 19.27 9.02
C ALA A 113 3.00 19.63 10.21
N ILE A 114 1.74 19.20 10.17
CA ILE A 114 0.81 19.38 11.30
C ILE A 114 1.28 18.52 12.48
N ALA A 115 1.66 17.26 12.26
CA ALA A 115 2.11 16.36 13.30
C ALA A 115 3.37 16.90 13.99
N GLU A 116 4.34 17.41 13.23
CA GLU A 116 5.55 18.06 13.76
C GLU A 116 5.21 19.29 14.61
N ALA A 117 4.35 20.18 14.10
CA ALA A 117 3.99 21.41 14.79
C ALA A 117 3.16 21.18 16.08
N THR A 118 2.45 20.05 16.18
CA THR A 118 1.60 19.73 17.34
C THR A 118 2.20 18.67 18.27
N GLY A 119 3.36 18.10 17.92
CA GLY A 119 3.88 16.90 18.61
C GLY A 119 2.97 15.68 18.44
N GLY A 120 2.13 15.68 17.40
CA GLY A 120 1.11 14.68 17.15
C GLY A 120 1.61 13.48 16.37
N ILE A 121 0.68 12.56 16.09
CA ILE A 121 0.90 11.32 15.34
C ILE A 121 0.05 11.37 14.07
N ALA A 122 0.67 11.20 12.91
CA ALA A 122 -0.04 11.12 11.64
C ALA A 122 -0.42 9.69 11.28
N ALA A 123 -1.56 9.50 10.63
CA ALA A 123 -2.02 8.22 10.09
C ALA A 123 -2.64 8.40 8.70
N ASP A 124 -2.43 7.41 7.85
CA ASP A 124 -3.08 7.30 6.54
C ASP A 124 -4.40 6.56 6.68
N LEU A 125 -5.52 7.27 6.51
CA LEU A 125 -6.86 6.70 6.66
C LEU A 125 -7.25 5.74 5.54
N VAL A 126 -6.54 5.75 4.43
CA VAL A 126 -6.78 4.84 3.30
C VAL A 126 -6.10 3.50 3.53
N THR A 127 -4.82 3.50 3.89
CA THR A 127 -4.06 2.26 4.14
C THR A 127 -4.24 1.74 5.56
N GLY A 128 -4.59 2.60 6.50
CA GLY A 128 -4.67 2.30 7.93
C GLY A 128 -3.31 2.33 8.64
N HIS A 129 -2.25 2.77 7.97
CA HIS A 129 -0.93 2.87 8.58
C HIS A 129 -0.79 4.12 9.43
N VAL A 130 -0.26 3.94 10.63
CA VAL A 130 0.35 5.05 11.38
C VAL A 130 1.67 5.41 10.70
N LEU A 131 1.89 6.69 10.49
CA LEU A 131 3.08 7.17 9.82
C LEU A 131 4.23 7.38 10.83
N PRO A 132 5.49 7.17 10.44
CA PRO A 132 6.62 7.36 11.35
C PRO A 132 6.67 8.79 11.87
N PRO A 133 6.86 9.01 13.17
CA PRO A 133 7.05 10.35 13.73
C PRO A 133 8.32 10.99 13.18
N SER A 134 8.31 12.31 13.06
CA SER A 134 9.45 13.10 12.55
C SER A 134 9.91 12.76 11.11
N ALA A 135 9.11 11.99 10.38
CA ALA A 135 9.38 11.74 8.99
C ALA A 135 9.01 12.95 8.13
N GLN A 136 9.80 13.18 7.09
CA GLN A 136 9.48 14.14 6.04
C GLN A 136 9.10 13.40 4.77
N GLU A 137 8.14 13.96 4.02
CA GLU A 137 7.78 13.40 2.73
C GLU A 137 8.93 13.48 1.75
N ARG A 138 9.25 12.35 1.14
CA ARG A 138 10.30 12.27 0.13
C ARG A 138 9.83 12.79 -1.22
N THR A 139 10.74 13.42 -1.97
CA THR A 139 10.46 13.86 -3.34
C THR A 139 10.33 12.68 -4.31
N ARG A 140 11.09 11.60 -4.08
CA ARG A 140 10.99 10.35 -4.84
C ARG A 140 9.85 9.51 -4.28
N PHE A 141 8.91 9.15 -5.13
CA PHE A 141 7.85 8.23 -4.77
C PHE A 141 8.35 6.78 -4.75
N VAL A 142 8.14 6.09 -3.63
CA VAL A 142 8.44 4.66 -3.45
C VAL A 142 7.20 3.98 -2.88
N LEU A 143 6.65 2.99 -3.56
CA LEU A 143 5.37 2.38 -3.19
C LEU A 143 5.44 1.71 -1.79
N ALA A 144 6.59 1.16 -1.41
CA ALA A 144 6.83 0.56 -0.10
C ALA A 144 6.83 1.57 1.07
N ASP A 145 6.91 2.88 0.81
CA ASP A 145 6.87 3.92 1.84
C ASP A 145 5.44 4.09 2.41
N ARG A 146 4.83 2.98 2.80
CA ARG A 146 3.48 2.88 3.40
C ARG A 146 2.34 3.41 2.52
N TRP A 147 2.54 3.50 1.20
CA TRP A 147 1.50 3.89 0.27
C TRP A 147 0.51 2.77 -0.04
N LEU A 148 0.91 1.53 0.23
CA LEU A 148 0.11 0.34 0.06
C LEU A 148 -0.03 -0.36 1.40
N GLY A 149 -1.26 -0.54 1.85
CA GLY A 149 -1.61 -1.40 2.97
C GLY A 149 -1.98 -2.79 2.46
N ASP A 150 -1.65 -3.80 3.25
CA ASP A 150 -2.01 -5.18 2.98
C ASP A 150 -3.05 -5.60 4.01
N VAL A 151 -4.20 -6.05 3.57
CA VAL A 151 -5.20 -6.65 4.46
C VAL A 151 -4.83 -8.12 4.61
N LEU A 152 -4.20 -8.44 5.73
CA LEU A 152 -3.92 -9.81 6.15
C LEU A 152 -5.10 -10.35 6.97
N PRO A 153 -5.51 -11.60 6.79
CA PRO A 153 -6.43 -12.24 7.69
C PRO A 153 -5.83 -12.29 9.11
N PRO A 154 -6.66 -12.34 10.15
CA PRO A 154 -6.17 -12.41 11.52
C PRO A 154 -5.38 -13.71 11.71
N PHE A 155 -4.05 -13.61 11.85
CA PHE A 155 -3.24 -14.72 12.31
C PHE A 155 -3.66 -15.10 13.73
N ARG A 156 -3.85 -16.39 13.98
CA ARG A 156 -4.02 -16.85 15.34
C ARG A 156 -2.67 -16.78 16.06
N ALA A 157 -2.70 -16.40 17.33
CA ALA A 157 -1.51 -16.11 18.14
C ALA A 157 -0.49 -17.28 18.23
N ASN A 158 -0.88 -18.49 17.88
CA ASN A 158 -0.08 -19.71 18.06
C ASN A 158 0.68 -20.16 16.80
N GLY A 159 0.62 -19.41 15.70
CA GLY A 159 1.41 -19.71 14.50
C GLY A 159 1.03 -20.97 13.73
N ARG A 160 0.07 -21.78 14.23
CA ARG A 160 -0.40 -22.98 13.55
C ARG A 160 -1.77 -22.77 12.93
N CYS A 161 -1.89 -23.10 11.65
CA CYS A 161 -3.18 -23.16 10.98
C CYS A 161 -3.97 -24.36 11.54
N THR A 162 -5.14 -24.12 12.14
CA THR A 162 -6.01 -25.18 12.66
C THR A 162 -6.77 -25.93 11.57
N ALA A 163 -6.67 -25.47 10.30
CA ALA A 163 -7.25 -26.14 9.14
C ALA A 163 -6.26 -27.10 8.46
N ALA A 164 -4.98 -27.08 8.86
CA ALA A 164 -3.99 -28.02 8.35
C ALA A 164 -4.19 -29.38 9.01
N ASP A 165 -4.35 -30.40 8.20
CA ASP A 165 -4.31 -31.79 8.65
C ASP A 165 -2.88 -32.33 8.47
N PRO A 166 -2.09 -32.53 9.54
CA PRO A 166 -0.73 -33.03 9.44
C PRO A 166 -0.64 -34.42 8.85
N GLY A 167 -1.72 -35.19 8.85
CA GLY A 167 -1.79 -36.50 8.24
C GLY A 167 -1.93 -36.48 6.73
N MET A 168 -2.49 -35.41 6.18
CA MET A 168 -2.75 -35.25 4.74
C MET A 168 -1.64 -34.45 4.04
N ASP A 169 -0.93 -33.61 4.78
CA ASP A 169 0.12 -32.72 4.26
C ASP A 169 1.24 -32.56 5.30
N PRO A 170 2.14 -33.56 5.41
CA PRO A 170 3.23 -33.53 6.38
C PRO A 170 4.18 -32.35 6.23
N GLU A 171 4.32 -31.82 5.02
CA GLU A 171 5.19 -30.68 4.70
C GLU A 171 4.46 -29.33 4.88
N GLY A 172 3.14 -29.34 5.06
CA GLY A 172 2.33 -28.13 5.27
C GLY A 172 2.17 -27.25 4.04
N VAL A 173 2.52 -27.77 2.86
CA VAL A 173 2.54 -27.01 1.60
C VAL A 173 1.12 -26.65 1.13
N ASN A 174 0.20 -27.61 1.24
CA ASN A 174 -1.19 -27.49 0.81
C ASN A 174 -2.21 -27.59 1.95
N GLY A 175 -1.74 -27.64 3.20
CA GLY A 175 -2.55 -27.95 4.38
C GLY A 175 -3.67 -26.97 4.70
N CYS A 176 -3.70 -25.80 4.06
CA CYS A 176 -4.79 -24.84 4.18
C CYS A 176 -4.86 -23.91 2.97
N ALA A 177 -6.05 -23.32 2.76
CA ALA A 177 -6.30 -22.29 1.75
C ALA A 177 -6.93 -21.04 2.40
N CYS A 178 -6.58 -20.76 3.65
CA CYS A 178 -7.28 -19.78 4.48
C CYS A 178 -6.76 -18.36 4.34
N VAL A 179 -5.59 -18.15 3.74
CA VAL A 179 -5.01 -16.82 3.57
C VAL A 179 -5.60 -16.16 2.33
N ARG A 180 -6.11 -14.95 2.54
CA ARG A 180 -6.55 -14.05 1.49
C ARG A 180 -5.87 -12.70 1.72
N LEU A 181 -5.05 -12.28 0.77
CA LEU A 181 -4.37 -11.01 0.82
C LEU A 181 -5.06 -10.03 -0.13
N ARG A 182 -5.20 -8.79 0.32
CA ARG A 182 -5.78 -7.72 -0.49
C ARG A 182 -5.03 -6.43 -0.26
N THR A 183 -4.76 -5.68 -1.34
CA THR A 183 -4.20 -4.34 -1.23
C THR A 183 -5.23 -3.33 -0.70
N ARG A 184 -4.72 -2.26 -0.09
CA ARG A 184 -5.44 -1.03 0.21
C ARG A 184 -4.56 0.15 -0.18
N GLY A 185 -5.08 1.01 -1.04
CA GLY A 185 -4.37 2.22 -1.44
C GLY A 185 -4.18 2.40 -2.93
N LEU A 186 -4.36 1.37 -3.76
CA LEU A 186 -4.25 1.52 -5.22
C LEU A 186 -5.32 2.44 -5.80
N ARG A 187 -6.50 2.47 -5.18
CA ARG A 187 -7.62 3.33 -5.62
C ARG A 187 -7.30 4.82 -5.57
N ARG A 188 -6.39 5.26 -4.71
CA ARG A 188 -5.94 6.66 -4.68
C ARG A 188 -5.14 7.05 -5.92
N PHE A 189 -4.63 6.06 -6.65
CA PHE A 189 -3.90 6.24 -7.90
C PHE A 189 -4.78 5.95 -9.14
N GLY A 190 -6.07 5.64 -8.95
CA GLY A 190 -7.00 5.34 -10.04
C GLY A 190 -7.03 3.88 -10.46
N LEU A 191 -6.39 2.97 -9.73
CA LEU A 191 -6.38 1.54 -9.99
C LEU A 191 -7.37 0.77 -9.10
N PRO A 192 -7.91 -0.37 -9.54
CA PRO A 192 -8.55 -1.33 -8.67
C PRO A 192 -7.60 -1.86 -7.61
N GLU A 193 -8.14 -2.29 -6.47
CA GLU A 193 -7.35 -3.07 -5.51
C GLU A 193 -7.09 -4.47 -6.06
N LEU A 194 -6.03 -5.12 -5.58
CA LEU A 194 -5.64 -6.48 -5.94
C LEU A 194 -5.98 -7.46 -4.83
N GLN A 195 -6.26 -8.71 -5.21
CA GLN A 195 -6.50 -9.80 -4.27
C GLN A 195 -5.87 -11.09 -4.76
N ILE A 196 -5.27 -11.85 -3.86
CA ILE A 196 -4.97 -13.27 -4.02
C ILE A 196 -5.68 -14.04 -2.89
N ALA A 197 -6.20 -15.21 -3.21
CA ALA A 197 -6.93 -16.06 -2.27
C ALA A 197 -6.52 -17.52 -2.43
N GLY A 198 -6.88 -18.36 -1.46
CA GLY A 198 -6.54 -19.78 -1.49
C GLY A 198 -5.09 -20.08 -1.10
N VAL A 199 -4.40 -19.12 -0.46
CA VAL A 199 -3.01 -19.26 -0.08
C VAL A 199 -2.89 -19.97 1.27
N ALA A 200 -1.97 -20.93 1.37
CA ALA A 200 -1.64 -21.58 2.63
C ALA A 200 -0.75 -20.67 3.50
N CYS A 201 -0.88 -20.80 4.82
CA CYS A 201 -0.14 -19.94 5.76
C CYS A 201 1.38 -19.92 5.55
N PRO A 202 2.07 -21.02 5.18
CA PRO A 202 3.51 -21.01 4.91
C PRO A 202 3.90 -20.13 3.69
N HIS A 203 2.97 -19.87 2.77
CA HIS A 203 3.23 -19.13 1.54
C HIS A 203 2.75 -17.67 1.60
N ASP A 204 2.30 -17.19 2.75
CA ASP A 204 1.74 -15.84 2.91
C ASP A 204 2.74 -14.75 2.51
N LEU A 205 4.01 -14.91 2.86
CA LEU A 205 5.06 -13.95 2.52
C LEU A 205 5.36 -13.92 1.02
N ALA A 206 5.44 -15.08 0.39
CA ALA A 206 5.63 -15.19 -1.07
C ALA A 206 4.45 -14.54 -1.80
N ALA A 207 3.22 -14.88 -1.40
CA ALA A 207 2.01 -14.28 -1.96
C ALA A 207 1.95 -12.76 -1.76
N LEU A 208 2.39 -12.26 -0.59
CA LEU A 208 2.47 -10.85 -0.30
C LEU A 208 3.47 -10.13 -1.22
N ASN A 209 4.63 -10.72 -1.45
CA ASN A 209 5.64 -10.15 -2.33
C ASN A 209 5.17 -10.15 -3.80
N VAL A 210 4.49 -11.21 -4.26
CA VAL A 210 3.86 -11.23 -5.59
C VAL A 210 2.77 -10.16 -5.70
N LEU A 211 1.90 -10.01 -4.68
CA LEU A 211 0.88 -8.98 -4.62
C LEU A 211 1.48 -7.57 -4.78
N ARG A 212 2.54 -7.29 -4.05
CA ARG A 212 3.24 -5.99 -4.06
C ARG A 212 3.92 -5.72 -5.39
N THR A 213 4.56 -6.74 -5.97
CA THR A 213 5.21 -6.64 -7.28
C THR A 213 4.18 -6.40 -8.39
N THR A 214 3.05 -7.13 -8.35
CA THR A 214 1.92 -6.93 -9.27
C THR A 214 1.36 -5.51 -9.15
N ALA A 215 1.18 -5.01 -7.93
CA ALA A 215 0.73 -3.64 -7.70
C ALA A 215 1.70 -2.62 -8.31
N ARG A 216 3.00 -2.80 -8.14
CA ARG A 216 4.03 -1.93 -8.72
C ARG A 216 4.00 -1.98 -10.25
N ARG A 217 3.91 -3.17 -10.84
CA ARG A 217 3.83 -3.36 -12.30
C ARG A 217 2.62 -2.66 -12.90
N LEU A 218 1.45 -2.86 -12.31
CA LEU A 218 0.22 -2.21 -12.74
C LEU A 218 0.29 -0.69 -12.62
N LEU A 219 0.86 -0.19 -11.52
CA LEU A 219 0.99 1.25 -11.28
C LEU A 219 1.91 1.92 -12.29
N THR A 220 3.04 1.30 -12.63
CA THR A 220 3.96 1.79 -13.67
C THR A 220 3.27 1.91 -15.02
N GLY A 221 2.59 0.85 -15.45
CA GLY A 221 1.84 0.86 -16.70
C GLY A 221 0.64 1.83 -16.67
N HIS A 222 0.07 2.09 -15.47
CA HIS A 222 -1.02 3.04 -15.33
C HIS A 222 -0.54 4.49 -15.53
N TRP A 223 0.56 4.85 -14.93
CA TRP A 223 1.12 6.19 -15.13
C TRP A 223 1.54 6.45 -16.57
N SER A 224 2.12 5.44 -17.24
CA SER A 224 2.41 5.54 -18.67
C SER A 224 1.15 5.76 -19.49
N TRP A 225 0.06 5.03 -19.18
CA TRP A 225 -1.22 5.19 -19.86
C TRP A 225 -1.84 6.58 -19.60
N LEU A 226 -1.80 7.08 -18.35
CA LEU A 226 -2.29 8.43 -18.00
C LEU A 226 -1.50 9.54 -18.71
N ALA A 227 -0.21 9.32 -18.97
CA ALA A 227 0.64 10.30 -19.63
C ALA A 227 0.40 10.38 -21.16
N THR A 228 -0.09 9.31 -21.78
CA THR A 228 -0.21 9.19 -23.26
C THR A 228 -1.66 9.06 -23.75
N GLY A 229 -2.59 8.73 -22.87
CA GLY A 229 -3.98 8.41 -23.20
C GLY A 229 -5.01 9.44 -22.75
N PRO A 230 -6.27 9.12 -22.98
CA PRO A 230 -7.39 9.95 -22.51
C PRO A 230 -7.52 9.82 -21.00
N ALA A 231 -6.83 10.51 -20.20
CA ALA A 231 -6.73 10.49 -18.73
C ALA A 231 -7.97 10.03 -17.90
N VAL A 232 -9.08 9.73 -18.56
CA VAL A 232 -10.38 9.32 -17.97
C VAL A 232 -11.07 8.32 -18.88
N GLY A 233 -11.75 7.33 -18.33
CA GLY A 233 -12.54 6.34 -19.07
C GLY A 233 -12.13 4.91 -18.72
N ASP A 234 -12.50 3.98 -19.55
CA ASP A 234 -12.18 2.57 -19.36
C ASP A 234 -10.75 2.27 -19.82
N ARG A 235 -9.97 1.67 -18.92
CA ARG A 235 -8.64 1.16 -19.26
C ARG A 235 -8.70 -0.35 -19.44
N THR A 236 -8.20 -0.80 -20.60
CA THR A 236 -8.04 -2.23 -20.92
C THR A 236 -6.56 -2.60 -20.80
N ILE A 237 -6.30 -3.72 -20.13
CA ILE A 237 -4.96 -4.31 -19.98
C ILE A 237 -5.00 -5.81 -20.31
N PRO A 238 -3.88 -6.43 -20.67
CA PRO A 238 -3.79 -7.88 -20.78
C PRO A 238 -4.20 -8.56 -19.48
N ASP A 239 -4.82 -9.72 -19.56
CA ASP A 239 -5.15 -10.56 -18.41
C ASP A 239 -3.94 -11.35 -17.87
N VAL A 240 -2.84 -11.41 -18.61
CA VAL A 240 -1.57 -11.98 -18.18
C VAL A 240 -0.53 -10.87 -18.09
N LEU A 241 0.16 -10.79 -16.96
CA LEU A 241 1.25 -9.87 -16.72
C LEU A 241 2.55 -10.61 -16.44
N ASP A 242 3.62 -10.18 -17.11
CA ASP A 242 4.98 -10.57 -16.79
C ASP A 242 5.49 -9.67 -15.65
N LEU A 243 5.80 -10.29 -14.52
CA LEU A 243 6.49 -9.64 -13.41
C LEU A 243 7.98 -9.83 -13.57
N THR A 244 8.70 -8.74 -13.43
CA THR A 244 10.15 -8.74 -13.52
C THR A 244 10.76 -8.49 -12.15
N PRO A 245 11.99 -8.86 -11.98
CA PRO A 245 12.78 -8.50 -10.81
C PRO A 245 12.95 -7.01 -10.62
N THR A 246 12.93 -6.25 -11.69
CA THR A 246 12.93 -4.79 -11.63
C THR A 246 11.65 -4.29 -10.95
N ASP A 247 10.48 -4.87 -11.26
CA ASP A 247 9.22 -4.50 -10.61
C ASP A 247 9.27 -4.74 -9.09
N PHE A 248 9.87 -5.86 -8.67
CA PHE A 248 10.08 -6.17 -7.25
C PHE A 248 11.01 -5.17 -6.57
N ASN A 249 12.18 -4.90 -7.16
CA ASN A 249 13.12 -3.92 -6.63
C ASN A 249 12.53 -2.50 -6.59
N ASP A 250 11.79 -2.14 -7.62
CA ASP A 250 11.16 -0.83 -7.75
C ASP A 250 10.05 -0.62 -6.72
N PHE A 251 9.35 -1.70 -6.30
CA PHE A 251 8.40 -1.61 -5.18
C PHE A 251 9.10 -1.10 -3.93
N TRP A 252 10.29 -1.63 -3.62
CA TRP A 252 11.09 -1.26 -2.45
C TRP A 252 11.93 0.02 -2.63
N GLY A 253 12.00 0.54 -3.85
CA GLY A 253 12.86 1.69 -4.18
C GLY A 253 14.36 1.39 -4.07
N THR A 254 14.73 0.12 -4.09
CA THR A 254 16.11 -0.32 -3.94
C THR A 254 16.75 -0.49 -5.32
N THR A 255 18.04 -0.15 -5.41
CA THR A 255 18.90 -0.49 -6.55
C THR A 255 19.61 -1.82 -6.34
N ARG A 256 19.35 -2.49 -5.20
CA ARG A 256 19.96 -3.78 -4.90
C ARG A 256 19.49 -4.78 -5.94
N ARG A 257 20.37 -5.13 -6.84
CA ARG A 257 20.14 -6.22 -7.77
C ARG A 257 20.03 -7.49 -6.95
N VAL A 258 18.81 -7.96 -6.75
CA VAL A 258 18.63 -9.36 -6.39
C VAL A 258 19.23 -10.14 -7.55
N PRO A 259 20.18 -11.03 -7.33
CA PRO A 259 20.69 -11.88 -8.39
C PRO A 259 19.51 -12.66 -8.97
N LEU A 260 19.22 -12.43 -10.20
CA LEU A 260 18.08 -13.00 -10.87
C LEU A 260 18.58 -13.93 -11.95
N THR A 261 18.61 -15.12 -11.60
CA THR A 261 18.45 -16.24 -12.49
C THR A 261 17.14 -16.90 -12.06
N PRO A 262 16.14 -16.88 -12.88
CA PRO A 262 16.16 -17.32 -14.26
C PRO A 262 15.75 -16.25 -15.28
N PRO A 263 15.97 -16.51 -16.59
CA PRO A 263 15.69 -15.58 -17.67
C PRO A 263 14.20 -15.41 -18.00
N SER A 264 13.32 -16.18 -17.40
CA SER A 264 11.89 -16.13 -17.70
C SER A 264 11.17 -15.19 -16.75
N PRO A 265 10.31 -14.26 -17.24
CA PRO A 265 9.48 -13.46 -16.40
C PRO A 265 8.51 -14.36 -15.61
N PHE A 266 8.19 -13.96 -14.38
CA PHE A 266 7.17 -14.61 -13.58
C PHE A 266 5.80 -14.11 -14.00
N GLN A 267 4.94 -15.00 -14.47
CA GLN A 267 3.63 -14.64 -14.98
C GLN A 267 2.54 -14.72 -13.92
N VAL A 268 1.66 -13.73 -13.92
CA VAL A 268 0.43 -13.72 -13.14
C VAL A 268 -0.76 -13.57 -14.07
N HIS A 269 -1.81 -14.32 -13.82
CA HIS A 269 -3.10 -14.17 -14.49
C HIS A 269 -4.02 -13.27 -13.66
N LEU A 270 -4.66 -12.30 -14.33
CA LEU A 270 -5.58 -11.34 -13.73
C LEU A 270 -7.01 -11.69 -14.11
N SER A 271 -7.93 -11.58 -13.16
CA SER A 271 -9.37 -11.72 -13.39
C SER A 271 -10.15 -10.62 -12.66
N SER A 272 -11.16 -10.08 -13.31
CA SER A 272 -12.01 -9.05 -12.73
C SER A 272 -13.02 -9.65 -11.76
N LEU A 273 -12.95 -9.33 -10.48
CA LEU A 273 -13.99 -9.68 -9.50
C LEU A 273 -15.09 -8.63 -9.47
N THR A 274 -14.70 -7.37 -9.53
CA THR A 274 -15.60 -6.21 -9.64
C THR A 274 -14.88 -5.09 -10.37
N SER A 275 -15.57 -4.02 -10.73
CA SER A 275 -14.94 -2.81 -11.30
C SER A 275 -13.85 -2.18 -10.40
N ARG A 276 -13.74 -2.60 -9.14
CA ARG A 276 -12.83 -2.03 -8.13
C ARG A 276 -11.89 -3.05 -7.49
N LEU A 277 -11.96 -4.30 -7.94
CA LEU A 277 -11.17 -5.40 -7.38
C LEU A 277 -10.81 -6.39 -8.47
N ILE A 278 -9.51 -6.63 -8.62
CA ILE A 278 -8.92 -7.62 -9.53
C ILE A 278 -8.34 -8.75 -8.68
N ALA A 279 -8.72 -9.98 -8.98
CA ALA A 279 -8.00 -11.14 -8.48
C ALA A 279 -6.80 -11.42 -9.37
N PHE A 280 -5.75 -11.98 -8.78
CA PHE A 280 -4.64 -12.53 -9.52
C PHE A 280 -4.24 -13.90 -8.94
N GLY A 281 -3.60 -14.70 -9.77
CA GLY A 281 -3.15 -16.04 -9.44
C GLY A 281 -2.21 -16.61 -10.49
N PRO A 282 -2.02 -17.95 -10.50
CA PRO A 282 -1.21 -18.62 -11.51
C PRO A 282 -1.78 -18.41 -12.91
N PRO A 283 -0.95 -18.53 -13.96
CA PRO A 283 -1.39 -18.61 -15.34
C PRO A 283 -2.47 -19.68 -15.54
N THR A 284 -3.33 -19.51 -16.52
CA THR A 284 -4.47 -20.42 -16.76
C THR A 284 -4.05 -21.81 -17.24
N ASP A 285 -2.86 -21.95 -17.77
CA ASP A 285 -2.23 -23.20 -18.21
C ASP A 285 -1.36 -23.86 -17.13
N PHE A 286 -1.26 -23.26 -15.96
CA PHE A 286 -0.53 -23.82 -14.83
C PHE A 286 -1.30 -25.00 -14.24
N GLU A 287 -0.68 -26.19 -14.26
CA GLU A 287 -1.23 -27.39 -13.65
C GLU A 287 -0.84 -27.46 -12.18
N GLY A 288 -1.78 -27.12 -11.28
CA GLY A 288 -1.55 -27.13 -9.83
C GLY A 288 -2.39 -26.10 -9.08
N THR A 289 -2.16 -26.03 -7.80
CA THR A 289 -2.80 -25.06 -6.89
C THR A 289 -2.05 -23.74 -6.87
N VAL A 290 -2.66 -22.71 -6.28
CA VAL A 290 -1.96 -21.44 -6.03
C VAL A 290 -0.73 -21.62 -5.14
N ASN A 291 -0.75 -22.63 -4.26
CA ASN A 291 0.36 -22.94 -3.37
C ASN A 291 1.53 -23.62 -4.11
N ASP A 292 1.23 -24.52 -5.04
CA ASP A 292 2.24 -25.14 -5.90
C ASP A 292 2.92 -24.07 -6.77
N TRP A 293 2.15 -23.12 -7.28
CA TRP A 293 2.68 -21.99 -8.05
C TRP A 293 3.57 -21.05 -7.21
N LEU A 294 3.20 -20.76 -5.96
CA LEU A 294 4.00 -19.92 -5.07
C LEU A 294 5.26 -20.64 -4.55
N TRP A 295 5.23 -21.96 -4.49
CA TRP A 295 6.36 -22.80 -4.04
C TRP A 295 7.31 -23.16 -5.16
N GLY A 296 6.82 -23.21 -6.39
CA GLY A 296 7.58 -23.69 -7.55
C GLY A 296 8.76 -22.80 -7.95
N ASP A 297 9.63 -23.38 -8.77
CA ASP A 297 10.87 -22.78 -9.28
C ASP A 297 10.76 -21.42 -10.00
N PRO A 298 9.61 -21.02 -10.60
CA PRO A 298 9.56 -19.75 -11.30
C PRO A 298 9.54 -18.54 -10.38
N LEU A 299 9.24 -18.69 -9.07
CA LEU A 299 9.24 -17.54 -8.16
C LEU A 299 10.67 -17.10 -7.85
N PRO A 300 11.06 -15.84 -8.15
CA PRO A 300 12.39 -15.34 -7.83
C PRO A 300 12.70 -15.52 -6.33
N LEU A 301 13.87 -16.12 -6.01
CA LEU A 301 14.27 -16.42 -4.63
C LEU A 301 14.09 -15.25 -3.65
N GLY A 302 14.36 -14.03 -4.08
CA GLY A 302 14.14 -12.84 -3.25
C GLY A 302 12.70 -12.56 -2.87
N MET A 303 11.71 -13.18 -3.50
CA MET A 303 10.29 -13.02 -3.14
C MET A 303 9.87 -13.90 -1.97
N HIS A 304 10.66 -14.87 -1.57
CA HIS A 304 10.43 -15.66 -0.36
C HIS A 304 10.93 -14.98 0.91
N ASP A 305 11.78 -13.95 0.78
CA ASP A 305 12.41 -13.28 1.91
C ASP A 305 11.65 -12.01 2.31
N TYR A 306 11.58 -11.76 3.62
CA TYR A 306 11.11 -10.48 4.13
C TYR A 306 12.17 -9.40 3.88
N GLN A 307 11.79 -8.33 3.18
CA GLN A 307 12.65 -7.16 3.02
C GLN A 307 12.10 -6.00 3.85
N GLU A 308 12.92 -5.51 4.75
CA GLU A 308 12.61 -4.29 5.48
C GLU A 308 12.67 -3.07 4.55
N PRO A 309 11.69 -2.15 4.63
CA PRO A 309 11.80 -0.85 3.97
C PRO A 309 13.12 -0.15 4.35
N ALA A 310 13.76 0.50 3.38
CA ALA A 310 15.06 1.16 3.58
C ALA A 310 15.07 2.21 4.70
N GLU A 311 13.90 2.75 5.07
CA GLU A 311 13.71 3.74 6.14
C GLU A 311 13.95 3.23 7.57
N THR A 312 13.95 1.92 7.75
CA THR A 312 14.02 1.35 9.12
C THR A 312 15.45 1.14 9.61
N ARG A 313 16.43 1.40 8.79
CA ARG A 313 17.82 1.43 9.25
C ARG A 313 18.12 2.80 9.85
N LEU A 314 17.71 3.02 11.10
CA LEU A 314 18.31 4.07 11.90
C LEU A 314 19.83 3.88 11.87
N PRO A 315 20.63 4.95 11.62
CA PRO A 315 22.06 4.86 11.79
C PRO A 315 22.30 4.38 13.21
N LYS A 316 23.07 3.31 13.35
CA LYS A 316 23.56 2.90 14.67
C LYS A 316 24.27 4.12 15.26
N ALA A 317 23.77 4.60 16.39
CA ALA A 317 24.47 5.61 17.16
C ALA A 317 25.88 5.10 17.40
N ALA A 318 26.87 5.89 16.95
CA ALA A 318 28.30 5.63 17.18
C ALA A 318 28.64 5.86 18.64
#